data_7735b38ec0f270ccd8a569d4e7122244
#
_entry.id   7735b38ec0f270ccd8a569d4e7122244
#
_cell.length_a   1.000
_cell.length_b   1.000
_cell.length_c   1.000
_cell.angle_alpha   90.00
_cell.angle_beta   90.00
_cell.angle_gamma   90.00
#
_symmetry.space_group_name_H-M   'P 1'
#
loop_
_entity.id
_entity.type
_entity.pdbx_description
1 polymer ?
#
loop_
_entity_poly.entity_id
_entity_poly.type
_entity_poly.pdbx_seq_one_letter_code
_entity_poly.pdbx_strand_id
1 'polypeptide(L)'
;MKAIIIDDERLARLELRKMLLEFPEVEVIDEAVNAEDALAKIEALQPDLIFLDIQMPGKTGFDMLAELDKAPQVIFTTAHHEFALKAFEVNALDYLMKPVEPKRLADAIQKLQQSESREQRGESEFVNNSILSEHDQVFVKDGERCWFVKL
;
A
#
# COMPACT_ATOMS: atom_id res chain seq x y z
N MET A 1 13.60 0.09 2.31
CA MET A 1 12.43 0.53 1.54
C MET A 1 12.03 1.92 2.00
N LYS A 2 11.94 2.85 1.08
CA LYS A 2 11.63 4.25 1.40
C LYS A 2 10.13 4.47 1.44
N ALA A 3 9.65 5.08 2.50
CA ALA A 3 8.23 5.26 2.73
C ALA A 3 7.86 6.70 3.04
N ILE A 4 6.65 7.09 2.63
CA ILE A 4 6.05 8.38 3.00
C ILE A 4 4.76 8.09 3.74
N ILE A 5 4.52 8.83 4.82
CA ILE A 5 3.28 8.73 5.58
C ILE A 5 2.37 9.90 5.17
N ILE A 6 1.19 9.57 4.68
CA ILE A 6 0.25 10.57 4.17
C ILE A 6 -1.01 10.53 5.02
N ASP A 7 -1.21 11.57 5.82
CA ASP A 7 -2.33 11.64 6.75
C ASP A 7 -2.50 13.10 7.17
N ASP A 8 -3.73 13.58 7.25
CA ASP A 8 -3.97 14.96 7.65
C ASP A 8 -3.89 15.15 9.17
N GLU A 9 -3.89 14.06 9.93
CA GLU A 9 -3.80 14.12 11.38
C GLU A 9 -2.37 13.98 11.87
N ARG A 10 -1.89 15.00 12.54
CA ARG A 10 -0.53 15.01 13.03
C ARG A 10 -0.23 13.86 13.98
N LEU A 11 -1.17 13.59 14.90
CA LEU A 11 -0.96 12.52 15.88
C LEU A 11 -0.89 11.15 15.22
N ALA A 12 -1.71 10.94 14.20
CA ALA A 12 -1.68 9.67 13.48
C ALA A 12 -0.34 9.45 12.80
N ARG A 13 0.21 10.52 12.20
CA ARG A 13 1.53 10.42 11.58
C ARG A 13 2.61 10.12 12.61
N LEU A 14 2.53 10.80 13.75
CA LEU A 14 3.53 10.62 14.81
C LEU A 14 3.50 9.20 15.37
N GLU A 15 2.31 8.68 15.62
CA GLU A 15 2.17 7.34 16.17
C GLU A 15 2.67 6.28 15.20
N LEU A 16 2.32 6.44 13.94
CA LEU A 16 2.77 5.47 12.94
C LEU A 16 4.28 5.53 12.77
N ARG A 17 4.84 6.73 12.76
CA ARG A 17 6.29 6.88 12.66
C ARG A 17 7.00 6.20 13.83
N LYS A 18 6.45 6.32 15.03
CA LYS A 18 7.02 5.67 16.21
C LYS A 18 6.98 4.16 16.07
N MET A 19 5.87 3.62 15.61
CA MET A 19 5.75 2.18 15.44
C MET A 19 6.73 1.67 14.39
N LEU A 20 6.97 2.45 13.35
CA LEU A 20 7.86 2.03 12.27
C LEU A 20 9.32 2.00 12.69
N LEU A 21 9.66 2.61 13.82
CA LEU A 21 11.01 2.50 14.34
C LEU A 21 11.39 1.06 14.67
N GLU A 22 10.40 0.21 14.90
CA GLU A 22 10.65 -1.20 15.19
C GLU A 22 10.90 -2.00 13.90
N PHE A 23 10.78 -1.37 12.74
CA PHE A 23 10.92 -2.04 11.45
C PHE A 23 11.97 -1.32 10.61
N PRO A 24 13.26 -1.64 10.83
CA PRO A 24 14.34 -0.91 10.13
C PRO A 24 14.32 -1.08 8.63
N GLU A 25 13.63 -2.10 8.13
CA GLU A 25 13.51 -2.30 6.68
C GLU A 25 12.64 -1.23 6.02
N VAL A 26 11.88 -0.46 6.81
CA VAL A 26 11.06 0.63 6.29
C VAL A 26 11.62 1.95 6.79
N GLU A 27 12.09 2.77 5.87
CA GLU A 27 12.67 4.07 6.21
C GLU A 27 11.67 5.17 5.85
N VAL A 28 11.17 5.89 6.84
CA VAL A 28 10.23 7.00 6.59
C VAL A 28 11.04 8.21 6.17
N ILE A 29 10.92 8.58 4.90
CA ILE A 29 11.72 9.68 4.35
C ILE A 29 10.99 11.02 4.39
N ASP A 30 9.66 11.02 4.50
CA ASP A 30 8.90 12.26 4.58
C ASP A 30 7.48 11.97 5.01
N GLU A 31 6.70 13.02 5.24
CA GLU A 31 5.28 12.95 5.58
C GLU A 31 4.53 13.95 4.71
N ALA A 32 3.26 13.70 4.46
CA ALA A 32 2.42 14.62 3.71
C ALA A 32 1.10 14.80 4.45
N VAL A 33 0.53 15.99 4.35
CA VAL A 33 -0.67 16.34 5.13
C VAL A 33 -1.96 16.34 4.31
N ASN A 34 -1.85 16.24 2.99
CA ASN A 34 -3.02 16.16 2.12
C ASN A 34 -2.60 15.57 0.78
N ALA A 35 -3.57 15.41 -0.12
CA ALA A 35 -3.29 14.77 -1.40
C ALA A 35 -2.32 15.57 -2.28
N GLU A 36 -2.46 16.88 -2.29
CA GLU A 36 -1.63 17.74 -3.10
C GLU A 36 -0.18 17.67 -2.67
N ASP A 37 0.04 17.77 -1.34
CA ASP A 37 1.36 17.68 -0.76
C ASP A 37 1.97 16.31 -1.06
N ALA A 38 1.14 15.25 -0.95
CA ALA A 38 1.58 13.90 -1.19
C ALA A 38 2.00 13.67 -2.64
N LEU A 39 1.19 14.17 -3.58
CA LEU A 39 1.52 14.00 -4.99
C LEU A 39 2.86 14.64 -5.35
N ALA A 40 3.11 15.84 -4.83
CA ALA A 40 4.36 16.52 -5.08
C ALA A 40 5.56 15.75 -4.50
N LYS A 41 5.40 15.20 -3.30
CA LYS A 41 6.48 14.48 -2.65
C LYS A 41 6.72 13.11 -3.29
N ILE A 42 5.66 12.44 -3.70
CA ILE A 42 5.80 11.16 -4.38
C ILE A 42 6.59 11.35 -5.69
N GLU A 43 6.26 12.39 -6.42
CA GLU A 43 6.95 12.66 -7.67
C GLU A 43 8.42 12.99 -7.43
N ALA A 44 8.70 13.81 -6.43
CA ALA A 44 10.06 14.25 -6.15
C ALA A 44 10.93 13.16 -5.54
N LEU A 45 10.38 12.38 -4.65
CA LEU A 45 11.16 11.42 -3.85
C LEU A 45 11.08 9.98 -4.31
N GLN A 46 10.09 9.64 -5.12
CA GLN A 46 9.91 8.30 -5.66
C GLN A 46 9.99 7.22 -4.59
N PRO A 47 9.09 7.25 -3.60
CA PRO A 47 9.13 6.25 -2.53
C PRO A 47 8.73 4.87 -3.03
N ASP A 48 9.10 3.85 -2.29
CA ASP A 48 8.73 2.48 -2.61
C ASP A 48 7.37 2.12 -2.00
N LEU A 49 7.01 2.82 -0.93
CA LEU A 49 5.82 2.51 -0.15
C LEU A 49 5.17 3.79 0.33
N ILE A 50 3.84 3.83 0.37
CA ILE A 50 3.14 4.91 1.05
C ILE A 50 2.13 4.34 2.02
N PHE A 51 2.03 4.98 3.20
CA PHE A 51 0.96 4.73 4.15
C PHE A 51 -0.03 5.87 3.90
N LEU A 52 -1.23 5.53 3.45
CA LEU A 52 -2.15 6.52 2.91
C LEU A 52 -3.47 6.51 3.64
N ASP A 53 -3.81 7.64 4.25
CA ASP A 53 -5.11 7.83 4.86
C ASP A 53 -6.15 7.97 3.75
N ILE A 54 -7.28 7.34 3.92
CA ILE A 54 -8.34 7.41 2.92
C ILE A 54 -9.09 8.73 3.00
N GLN A 55 -9.43 9.17 4.22
CA GLN A 55 -10.21 10.39 4.37
C GLN A 55 -9.34 11.58 4.70
N MET A 56 -9.17 12.44 3.73
CA MET A 56 -8.42 13.68 3.88
C MET A 56 -9.24 14.83 3.29
N PRO A 57 -9.02 16.05 3.78
CA PRO A 57 -9.75 17.20 3.23
C PRO A 57 -9.48 17.35 1.73
N GLY A 58 -10.50 17.59 0.97
CA GLY A 58 -10.39 17.78 -0.47
C GLY A 58 -10.48 16.48 -1.22
N LYS A 59 -9.36 15.81 -1.38
CA LYS A 59 -9.32 14.53 -2.11
C LYS A 59 -9.15 13.38 -1.16
N THR A 60 -9.81 12.27 -1.46
CA THR A 60 -9.59 11.04 -0.69
C THR A 60 -8.29 10.39 -1.12
N GLY A 61 -7.83 9.40 -0.36
CA GLY A 61 -6.66 8.63 -0.75
C GLY A 61 -6.86 7.95 -2.09
N PHE A 62 -8.07 7.48 -2.38
CA PHE A 62 -8.36 6.85 -3.67
C PHE A 62 -8.26 7.84 -4.82
N ASP A 63 -8.78 9.06 -4.62
CA ASP A 63 -8.69 10.11 -5.64
C ASP A 63 -7.24 10.43 -5.93
N MET A 64 -6.41 10.48 -4.90
CA MET A 64 -5.00 10.79 -5.06
C MET A 64 -4.31 9.71 -5.89
N LEU A 65 -4.59 8.44 -5.57
CA LEU A 65 -3.96 7.34 -6.31
C LEU A 65 -4.33 7.36 -7.78
N ALA A 66 -5.54 7.76 -8.10
CA ALA A 66 -5.99 7.82 -9.49
C ALA A 66 -5.20 8.82 -10.32
N GLU A 67 -4.54 9.78 -9.68
CA GLU A 67 -3.75 10.77 -10.39
C GLU A 67 -2.30 10.36 -10.60
N LEU A 68 -1.89 9.22 -10.05
CA LEU A 68 -0.51 8.76 -10.20
C LEU A 68 -0.37 7.88 -11.44
N ASP A 69 0.65 8.17 -12.25
CA ASP A 69 0.92 7.33 -13.41
C ASP A 69 1.51 6.00 -12.94
N LYS A 70 2.35 6.05 -11.93
CA LYS A 70 2.96 4.85 -11.40
C LYS A 70 2.89 4.93 -9.88
N ALA A 71 2.08 4.08 -9.29
CA ALA A 71 1.87 4.11 -7.85
C ALA A 71 2.90 3.26 -7.13
N PRO A 72 3.40 3.72 -5.98
CA PRO A 72 4.20 2.86 -5.12
C PRO A 72 3.31 1.83 -4.46
N GLN A 73 3.90 0.94 -3.66
CA GLN A 73 3.11 0.03 -2.84
C GLN A 73 2.27 0.86 -1.88
N VAL A 74 1.04 0.46 -1.63
CA VAL A 74 0.12 1.23 -0.79
C VAL A 74 -0.39 0.40 0.38
N ILE A 75 -0.27 0.96 1.58
CA ILE A 75 -0.93 0.42 2.77
C ILE A 75 -1.88 1.53 3.22
N PHE A 76 -3.18 1.26 3.14
CA PHE A 76 -4.16 2.25 3.57
C PHE A 76 -4.29 2.27 5.09
N THR A 77 -4.53 3.46 5.65
CA THR A 77 -4.87 3.61 7.06
C THR A 77 -6.18 4.39 7.12
N THR A 78 -7.12 3.95 7.95
CA THR A 78 -8.40 4.62 8.03
C THR A 78 -9.14 4.27 9.31
N ALA A 79 -10.03 5.16 9.74
CA ALA A 79 -10.92 4.89 10.87
C ALA A 79 -12.21 4.21 10.41
N HIS A 80 -12.38 3.95 9.11
CA HIS A 80 -13.62 3.45 8.56
C HIS A 80 -13.43 2.12 7.83
N HIS A 81 -14.10 1.09 8.32
CA HIS A 81 -13.94 -0.26 7.76
C HIS A 81 -14.65 -0.44 6.41
N GLU A 82 -15.54 0.45 6.05
CA GLU A 82 -16.32 0.30 4.82
C GLU A 82 -15.49 0.45 3.55
N PHE A 83 -14.23 0.88 3.66
CA PHE A 83 -13.40 1.06 2.48
C PHE A 83 -12.54 -0.16 2.14
N ALA A 84 -12.67 -1.24 2.90
CA ALA A 84 -11.80 -2.41 2.71
C ALA A 84 -11.93 -3.02 1.31
N LEU A 85 -13.15 -3.13 0.81
CA LEU A 85 -13.36 -3.70 -0.52
C LEU A 85 -12.74 -2.83 -1.60
N LYS A 86 -12.89 -1.52 -1.48
CA LYS A 86 -12.33 -0.62 -2.47
C LYS A 86 -10.80 -0.62 -2.43
N ALA A 87 -10.22 -0.77 -1.24
CA ALA A 87 -8.77 -0.90 -1.11
C ALA A 87 -8.28 -2.14 -1.85
N PHE A 88 -9.02 -3.23 -1.75
CA PHE A 88 -8.71 -4.45 -2.45
C PHE A 88 -8.78 -4.24 -3.96
N GLU A 89 -9.78 -3.52 -4.43
CA GLU A 89 -9.98 -3.27 -5.85
C GLU A 89 -8.85 -2.46 -6.48
N VAL A 90 -8.20 -1.57 -5.72
CA VAL A 90 -7.09 -0.78 -6.23
C VAL A 90 -5.73 -1.44 -5.97
N ASN A 91 -5.73 -2.70 -5.58
CA ASN A 91 -4.52 -3.47 -5.35
C ASN A 91 -3.63 -2.94 -4.24
N ALA A 92 -4.23 -2.47 -3.16
CA ALA A 92 -3.46 -2.08 -2.00
C ALA A 92 -2.81 -3.32 -1.40
N LEU A 93 -1.63 -3.14 -0.84
CA LEU A 93 -0.93 -4.22 -0.19
C LEU A 93 -1.66 -4.64 1.08
N ASP A 94 -2.15 -3.68 1.83
CA ASP A 94 -2.90 -3.97 3.04
C ASP A 94 -3.76 -2.77 3.42
N TYR A 95 -4.54 -2.94 4.49
CA TYR A 95 -5.54 -2.01 4.93
C TYR A 95 -5.55 -2.04 6.46
N LEU A 96 -5.17 -0.97 7.10
CA LEU A 96 -5.05 -0.91 8.55
C LEU A 96 -6.11 -0.01 9.13
N MET A 97 -6.83 -0.52 10.14
CA MET A 97 -7.83 0.28 10.84
C MET A 97 -7.16 1.10 11.92
N LYS A 98 -7.59 2.34 12.08
CA LYS A 98 -7.14 3.18 13.18
C LYS A 98 -7.94 2.88 14.43
N PRO A 99 -7.33 2.89 15.59
CA PRO A 99 -5.90 3.10 15.84
C PRO A 99 -5.10 1.90 15.37
N VAL A 100 -3.99 2.16 14.70
CA VAL A 100 -3.18 1.08 14.14
C VAL A 100 -2.51 0.33 15.28
N GLU A 101 -2.67 -0.99 15.29
CA GLU A 101 -2.05 -1.83 16.31
C GLU A 101 -0.72 -2.34 15.81
N PRO A 102 0.29 -2.42 16.69
CA PRO A 102 1.62 -2.86 16.25
C PRO A 102 1.60 -4.23 15.58
N LYS A 103 0.77 -5.14 16.07
CA LYS A 103 0.68 -6.48 15.49
C LYS A 103 0.14 -6.44 14.06
N ARG A 104 -0.88 -5.62 13.82
CA ARG A 104 -1.43 -5.48 12.48
C ARG A 104 -0.42 -4.84 11.53
N LEU A 105 0.33 -3.86 12.04
CA LEU A 105 1.38 -3.24 11.24
C LEU A 105 2.46 -4.26 10.89
N ALA A 106 2.84 -5.10 11.84
CA ALA A 106 3.83 -6.14 11.59
C ALA A 106 3.38 -7.08 10.48
N ASP A 107 2.09 -7.44 10.48
CA ASP A 107 1.54 -8.30 9.42
C ASP A 107 1.64 -7.63 8.06
N ALA A 108 1.36 -6.34 7.99
CA ALA A 108 1.44 -5.59 6.73
C ALA A 108 2.89 -5.50 6.23
N ILE A 109 3.82 -5.26 7.13
CA ILE A 109 5.24 -5.17 6.76
C ILE A 109 5.73 -6.53 6.25
N GLN A 110 5.24 -7.61 6.84
CA GLN A 110 5.60 -8.94 6.38
C GLN A 110 5.12 -9.18 4.95
N LYS A 111 3.96 -8.66 4.61
CA LYS A 111 3.46 -8.76 3.24
C LYS A 111 4.35 -8.04 2.24
N LEU A 112 4.96 -6.94 2.65
CA LEU A 112 5.91 -6.23 1.81
C LEU A 112 7.07 -7.12 1.44
N GLN A 113 7.61 -7.82 2.41
CA GLN A 113 8.75 -8.69 2.18
C GLN A 113 8.39 -9.85 1.28
N GLN A 114 7.19 -10.40 1.46
CA GLN A 114 6.73 -11.49 0.61
C GLN A 114 6.54 -11.04 -0.83
N SER A 115 6.01 -9.84 -1.01
CA SER A 115 5.78 -9.30 -2.35
C SER A 115 7.11 -9.11 -3.07
N GLU A 116 8.12 -8.59 -2.40
CA GLU A 116 9.44 -8.42 -2.98
C GLU A 116 10.07 -9.76 -3.34
N SER A 117 9.91 -10.73 -2.47
CA SER A 117 10.44 -12.07 -2.73
C SER A 117 9.83 -12.67 -4.00
N ARG A 118 8.53 -12.51 -4.16
CA ARG A 118 7.87 -13.02 -5.35
C ARG A 118 8.41 -12.39 -6.61
N GLU A 119 8.62 -11.11 -6.59
CA GLU A 119 9.15 -10.42 -7.74
C GLU A 119 10.56 -10.88 -8.06
N GLN A 120 11.36 -11.11 -7.05
CA GLN A 120 12.72 -11.55 -7.26
C GLN A 120 12.81 -12.96 -7.81
N ARG A 121 11.87 -13.82 -7.45
CA ARG A 121 11.86 -15.18 -7.96
C ARG A 121 11.46 -15.26 -9.40
N GLY A 122 10.75 -14.28 -9.88
CA GLY A 122 10.43 -14.20 -11.28
C GLY A 122 9.21 -14.99 -11.69
N GLU A 123 9.04 -15.14 -12.98
CA GLU A 123 7.83 -15.69 -13.52
C GLU A 123 7.71 -17.18 -13.47
N SER A 124 8.79 -17.89 -13.32
CA SER A 124 8.70 -19.34 -13.34
C SER A 124 7.80 -19.86 -12.22
N GLU A 125 7.91 -19.27 -11.05
CA GLU A 125 7.08 -19.67 -9.96
C GLU A 125 5.63 -19.32 -10.20
N PHE A 126 5.38 -18.19 -10.79
CA PHE A 126 4.04 -17.77 -11.13
C PHE A 126 3.40 -18.75 -12.13
N VAL A 127 4.14 -19.18 -13.10
CA VAL A 127 3.63 -20.13 -14.09
C VAL A 127 3.26 -21.45 -13.42
N ASN A 128 4.09 -21.93 -12.53
CA ASN A 128 3.78 -23.17 -11.82
C ASN A 128 2.49 -23.04 -11.02
N ASN A 129 2.32 -21.95 -10.34
CA ASN A 129 1.13 -21.74 -9.55
C ASN A 129 -0.10 -21.65 -10.44
N SER A 130 0.04 -21.05 -11.55
CA SER A 130 -1.06 -20.89 -12.47
C SER A 130 -1.54 -22.25 -12.94
N ILE A 131 -0.65 -23.15 -13.21
CA ILE A 131 -1.01 -24.49 -13.64
C ILE A 131 -1.74 -25.24 -12.52
N LEU A 132 -1.25 -25.11 -11.33
CA LEU A 132 -1.85 -25.84 -10.23
C LEU A 132 -3.21 -25.35 -9.84
N SER A 133 -3.40 -24.08 -9.91
CA SER A 133 -4.63 -23.57 -9.39
C SER A 133 -5.73 -23.55 -10.37
N GLU A 134 -5.60 -24.07 -11.46
CA GLU A 134 -6.64 -24.12 -12.31
C GLU A 134 -7.91 -24.01 -11.73
N HIS A 135 -8.19 -23.59 -10.85
CA HIS A 135 -9.44 -23.28 -10.38
C HIS A 135 -9.36 -22.07 -9.59
N ASP A 136 -8.97 -21.49 -9.66
CA ASP A 136 -8.92 -20.25 -9.07
C ASP A 136 -8.83 -19.08 -9.67
N GLN A 137 -9.00 -19.20 -10.17
CA GLN A 137 -8.89 -18.33 -10.55
C GLN A 137 -8.88 -17.36 -10.74
N VAL A 138 -8.97 -17.40 -10.81
CA VAL A 138 -8.65 -16.67 -10.87
C VAL A 138 -8.32 -15.77 -11.01
N PHE A 139 -8.38 -15.98 -11.11
CA PHE A 139 -7.70 -15.48 -11.06
C PHE A 139 -7.37 -14.84 -11.51
N VAL A 140 -7.54 -14.90 -11.81
CA VAL A 140 -6.85 -14.59 -12.18
C VAL A 140 -6.69 -13.88 -12.76
N LYS A 141 -6.86 -13.91 -13.15
CA LYS A 141 -6.40 -13.64 -13.52
C LYS A 141 -6.02 -13.10 -13.98
N ASP A 142 -6.30 -13.28 -14.10
CA ASP A 142 -5.65 -13.01 -14.34
C ASP A 142 -5.43 -12.27 -14.63
N GLY A 143 -5.88 -12.34 -14.79
CA GLY A 143 -5.38 -12.09 -14.85
C GLY A 143 -5.48 -11.16 -14.94
N GLU A 144 -5.69 -11.36 -14.94
CA GLU A 144 -5.56 -11.04 -14.73
C GLU A 144 -5.48 -10.26 -14.54
N ARG A 145 -5.73 -10.32 -14.35
CA ARG A 145 -5.50 -10.02 -13.72
C ARG A 145 -5.14 -9.25 -13.66
N CYS A 146 -5.16 -9.24 -13.74
CA CYS A 146 -4.68 -8.83 -13.28
C CYS A 146 -4.59 -7.85 -13.31
N TRP A 147 -4.90 -7.62 -13.37
CA TRP A 147 -4.70 -7.05 -12.94
C TRP A 147 -4.49 -6.02 -13.20
N PHE A 148 -4.48 -5.74 -13.08
CA PHE A 148 -4.11 -5.11 -12.81
C PHE A 148 -3.63 -4.36 -13.18
N VAL A 149 -3.86 -4.26 -13.41
CA VAL A 149 -3.26 -3.76 -13.45
C VAL A 149 -2.97 -2.99 -13.58
N LYS A 150 -3.15 -2.78 -13.79
CA LYS A 150 -2.70 -2.07 -13.66
C LYS A 150 -2.24 -1.88 -13.62
N LEU A 151 -2.27 -1.93 -13.34
CA LEU A 151 -1.55 -1.82 -12.92
C LEU A 151 -1.15 -1.70 -12.96
#